data_6babbaddb616521459df7e591ff0e13f
#
_entry.id   6babbaddb616521459df7e591ff0e13f
#
_cell.length_a   1.000
_cell.length_b   1.000
_cell.length_c   1.000
_cell.angle_alpha   90.00
_cell.angle_beta   90.00
_cell.angle_gamma   90.00
#
_symmetry.space_group_name_H-M   'P 1'
#
loop_
_entity.id
_entity.type
_entity.pdbx_description
1 polymer ?
#
loop_
_entity_poly.entity_id
_entity_poly.type
_entity_poly.pdbx_seq_one_letter_code
_entity_poly.pdbx_strand_id
1 'polypeptide(L)'
;MDTTLTVRDADNIYSVTELANLLGITPRAIRIYESKGLVSPRRAGTTRVYNYRDRGRLQIILRGKRLGFSLAEIGEYRHLYDADPSQSEQLTMLLEKINQRLNSLERQKSDLAALVTELNDIRL
;
A
#
# COMPACT_ATOMS: atom_id res chain seq x y z
N MET A 1 5.98 -7.15 19.87
CA MET A 1 6.47 -6.76 19.92
C MET A 1 6.91 -6.10 19.25
N ASP A 2 6.61 -5.63 18.97
CA ASP A 2 7.17 -5.21 18.56
C ASP A 2 7.83 -4.15 18.63
N THR A 3 7.89 -3.85 19.47
CA THR A 3 8.93 -3.03 19.85
C THR A 3 10.05 -3.11 18.96
N THR A 4 9.77 -3.82 18.01
CA THR A 4 10.83 -4.16 17.25
C THR A 4 11.28 -3.20 16.27
N LEU A 5 10.60 -2.12 16.09
CA LEU A 5 11.17 -1.05 15.36
C LEU A 5 12.16 -0.37 16.25
N THR A 6 13.14 -1.10 16.60
CA THR A 6 14.19 -0.65 17.47
C THR A 6 15.33 -0.15 16.61
N VAL A 7 16.34 0.36 17.23
CA VAL A 7 17.58 0.74 16.59
C VAL A 7 18.08 -0.35 15.65
N ARG A 8 17.85 -1.58 16.03
CA ARG A 8 18.27 -2.72 15.24
C ARG A 8 17.61 -2.76 13.87
N ASP A 9 16.29 -2.53 13.82
CA ASP A 9 15.59 -2.49 12.55
C ASP A 9 16.01 -1.29 11.73
N ALA A 10 16.30 -0.17 12.36
CA ALA A 10 16.72 1.02 11.66
C ALA A 10 18.06 0.80 10.94
N ASP A 11 18.89 -0.09 11.44
CA ASP A 11 20.19 -0.38 10.85
C ASP A 11 20.15 -1.50 9.84
N ASN A 12 19.00 -2.19 9.72
CA ASN A 12 18.89 -3.32 8.80
C ASN A 12 18.87 -2.85 7.36
N ILE A 13 19.55 -3.62 6.53
CA ILE A 13 19.62 -3.41 5.10
C ILE A 13 19.16 -4.70 4.44
N TYR A 14 18.32 -4.55 3.43
CA TYR A 14 17.73 -5.70 2.75
C TYR A 14 18.10 -5.68 1.28
N SER A 15 18.39 -6.86 0.70
CA SER A 15 18.39 -7.03 -0.73
C SER A 15 16.94 -7.11 -1.21
N VAL A 16 16.73 -6.99 -2.51
CA VAL A 16 15.38 -7.12 -3.06
C VAL A 16 14.80 -8.50 -2.75
N THR A 17 15.62 -9.54 -2.80
CA THR A 17 15.17 -10.90 -2.52
C THR A 17 14.78 -11.07 -1.06
N GLU A 18 15.61 -10.56 -0.16
CA GLU A 18 15.31 -10.63 1.27
C GLU A 18 14.02 -9.92 1.60
N LEU A 19 13.85 -8.72 1.04
CA LEU A 19 12.68 -7.91 1.32
C LEU A 19 11.41 -8.55 0.74
N ALA A 20 11.51 -9.10 -0.46
CA ALA A 20 10.40 -9.80 -1.09
C ALA A 20 9.96 -10.98 -0.25
N ASN A 21 10.92 -11.78 0.23
CA ASN A 21 10.61 -12.91 1.09
C ASN A 21 9.96 -12.48 2.39
N LEU A 22 10.46 -11.41 2.98
CA LEU A 22 9.93 -10.88 4.23
C LEU A 22 8.48 -10.45 4.07
N LEU A 23 8.15 -9.83 2.95
CA LEU A 23 6.82 -9.28 2.70
C LEU A 23 5.88 -10.24 1.99
N GLY A 24 6.37 -11.40 1.57
CA GLY A 24 5.54 -12.39 0.90
C GLY A 24 5.16 -12.01 -0.52
N ILE A 25 6.01 -11.27 -1.21
CA ILE A 25 5.78 -10.86 -2.59
C ILE A 25 7.01 -11.23 -3.43
N THR A 26 6.94 -10.95 -4.74
CA THR A 26 8.05 -11.26 -5.64
C THR A 26 8.99 -10.07 -5.76
N PRO A 27 10.27 -10.31 -6.05
CA PRO A 27 11.20 -9.22 -6.37
C PRO A 27 10.71 -8.37 -7.53
N ARG A 28 10.04 -9.00 -8.50
CA ARG A 28 9.48 -8.27 -9.64
C ARG A 28 8.46 -7.24 -9.20
N ALA A 29 7.60 -7.59 -8.24
CA ALA A 29 6.61 -6.66 -7.71
C ALA A 29 7.28 -5.42 -7.11
N ILE A 30 8.35 -5.64 -6.34
CA ILE A 30 9.09 -4.53 -5.74
C ILE A 30 9.68 -3.63 -6.82
N ARG A 31 10.23 -4.21 -7.88
CA ARG A 31 10.81 -3.43 -8.98
C ARG A 31 9.74 -2.63 -9.73
N ILE A 32 8.53 -3.18 -9.85
CA ILE A 32 7.42 -2.45 -10.46
C ILE A 32 7.07 -1.23 -9.61
N TYR A 33 7.00 -1.38 -8.29
CA TYR A 33 6.72 -0.27 -7.41
C TYR A 33 7.82 0.79 -7.49
N GLU A 34 9.06 0.35 -7.59
CA GLU A 34 10.18 1.28 -7.78
C GLU A 34 10.04 2.05 -9.09
N SER A 35 9.67 1.37 -10.17
CA SER A 35 9.55 2.01 -11.48
C SER A 35 8.45 3.06 -11.49
N LYS A 36 7.48 2.94 -10.59
CA LYS A 36 6.40 3.90 -10.47
C LYS A 36 6.68 4.98 -9.42
N GLY A 37 7.91 5.00 -8.90
CA GLY A 37 8.31 6.03 -7.96
C GLY A 37 7.76 5.85 -6.56
N LEU A 38 7.23 4.68 -6.24
CA LEU A 38 6.62 4.45 -4.93
C LEU A 38 7.65 4.08 -3.87
N VAL A 39 8.80 3.59 -4.29
CA VAL A 39 9.90 3.28 -3.39
C VAL A 39 11.19 3.60 -4.14
N SER A 40 12.19 4.09 -3.42
CA SER A 40 13.45 4.53 -4.02
C SER A 40 14.61 3.98 -3.21
N PRO A 41 15.08 2.78 -3.53
CA PRO A 41 16.19 2.19 -2.81
C PRO A 41 17.49 2.90 -3.13
N ARG A 42 18.41 2.80 -2.22
CA ARG A 42 19.79 3.22 -2.47
C ARG A 42 20.50 2.15 -3.26
N ARG A 43 21.66 2.52 -3.78
CA ARG A 43 22.49 1.57 -4.51
C ARG A 43 23.84 1.44 -3.84
N ALA A 44 24.28 0.20 -3.69
CA ALA A 44 25.63 -0.11 -3.29
C ALA A 44 26.28 -0.66 -4.55
N GLY A 45 27.01 0.21 -5.26
CA GLY A 45 27.48 -0.12 -6.60
C GLY A 45 26.31 -0.21 -7.56
N THR A 46 26.11 -1.39 -8.16
CA THR A 46 24.96 -1.63 -9.05
C THR A 46 23.81 -2.33 -8.33
N THR A 47 24.00 -2.67 -7.07
CA THR A 47 23.03 -3.46 -6.31
C THR A 47 22.06 -2.55 -5.56
N ARG A 48 20.76 -2.88 -5.63
CA ARG A 48 19.73 -2.16 -4.87
C ARG A 48 19.80 -2.57 -3.41
N VAL A 49 19.69 -1.57 -2.53
CA VAL A 49 19.73 -1.79 -1.09
C VAL A 49 18.54 -1.07 -0.47
N TYR A 50 17.75 -1.82 0.27
CA TYR A 50 16.52 -1.30 0.89
C TYR A 50 16.71 -1.19 2.40
N ASN A 51 16.15 -0.14 2.98
CA ASN A 51 16.25 0.05 4.43
C ASN A 51 14.87 -0.13 5.08
N TYR A 52 14.80 0.12 6.38
CA TYR A 52 13.55 -0.08 7.12
C TYR A 52 12.43 0.86 6.66
N ARG A 53 12.79 2.04 6.15
CA ARG A 53 11.79 2.97 5.61
C ARG A 53 11.19 2.44 4.33
N ASP A 54 12.03 1.86 3.49
CA ASP A 54 11.55 1.21 2.27
C ASP A 54 10.59 0.08 2.60
N ARG A 55 10.94 -0.70 3.62
CA ARG A 55 10.07 -1.76 4.10
C ARG A 55 8.72 -1.20 4.54
N GLY A 56 8.73 -0.12 5.32
CA GLY A 56 7.51 0.51 5.78
C GLY A 56 6.65 1.02 4.63
N ARG A 57 7.29 1.63 3.63
CA ARG A 57 6.57 2.11 2.44
C ARG A 57 5.92 0.96 1.68
N LEU A 58 6.66 -0.14 1.52
CA LEU A 58 6.12 -1.31 0.83
C LEU A 58 4.96 -1.92 1.59
N GLN A 59 5.02 -1.94 2.93
CA GLN A 59 3.90 -2.42 3.73
C GLN A 59 2.65 -1.58 3.51
N ILE A 60 2.80 -0.27 3.40
CA ILE A 60 1.68 0.63 3.13
C ILE A 60 1.13 0.40 1.73
N ILE A 61 2.01 0.22 0.75
CA ILE A 61 1.60 -0.08 -0.62
C ILE A 61 0.78 -1.37 -0.66
N LEU A 62 1.27 -2.42 -0.02
CA LEU A 62 0.59 -3.71 -0.02
C LEU A 62 -0.75 -3.64 0.68
N ARG A 63 -0.83 -2.90 1.78
CA ARG A 63 -2.10 -2.70 2.47
C ARG A 63 -3.08 -1.95 1.58
N GLY A 64 -2.62 -0.90 0.93
CA GLY A 64 -3.47 -0.11 0.03
C GLY A 64 -4.02 -0.95 -1.10
N LYS A 65 -3.18 -1.77 -1.72
CA LYS A 65 -3.63 -2.67 -2.77
C LYS A 65 -4.67 -3.66 -2.26
N ARG A 66 -4.44 -4.21 -1.09
CA ARG A 66 -5.37 -5.16 -0.49
C ARG A 66 -6.73 -4.52 -0.22
N LEU A 67 -6.73 -3.23 0.10
CA LEU A 67 -7.96 -2.48 0.35
C LEU A 67 -8.61 -1.98 -0.94
N GLY A 68 -8.01 -2.26 -2.09
CA GLY A 68 -8.62 -1.95 -3.37
C GLY A 68 -8.21 -0.61 -3.97
N PHE A 69 -7.18 0.02 -3.46
CA PHE A 69 -6.69 1.25 -4.05
C PHE A 69 -5.78 0.95 -5.25
N SER A 70 -5.81 1.82 -6.24
CA SER A 70 -4.92 1.72 -7.38
C SER A 70 -3.53 2.20 -6.98
N LEU A 71 -2.53 1.84 -7.78
CA LEU A 71 -1.17 2.33 -7.53
C LEU A 71 -1.07 3.84 -7.62
N ALA A 72 -1.86 4.46 -8.50
CA ALA A 72 -1.89 5.91 -8.61
C ALA A 72 -2.42 6.55 -7.34
N GLU A 73 -3.51 5.98 -6.79
CA GLU A 73 -4.05 6.45 -5.52
C GLU A 73 -3.07 6.28 -4.38
N ILE A 74 -2.41 5.13 -4.35
CA ILE A 74 -1.40 4.86 -3.32
C ILE A 74 -0.25 5.85 -3.43
N GLY A 75 0.13 6.23 -4.65
CA GLY A 75 1.17 7.23 -4.86
C GLY A 75 0.83 8.58 -4.26
N GLU A 76 -0.45 8.96 -4.30
CA GLU A 76 -0.90 10.18 -3.63
C GLU A 76 -0.71 10.07 -2.11
N TYR A 77 -0.99 8.90 -1.54
CA TYR A 77 -0.88 8.70 -0.10
C TYR A 77 0.57 8.60 0.36
N ARG A 78 1.48 8.28 -0.54
CA ARG A 78 2.90 8.23 -0.19
C ARG A 78 3.37 9.56 0.38
N HIS A 79 2.86 10.66 -0.16
CA HIS A 79 3.20 11.98 0.37
C HIS A 79 2.72 12.15 1.81
N LEU A 80 1.58 11.53 2.12
CA LEU A 80 1.05 11.60 3.48
C LEU A 80 1.91 10.83 4.47
N TYR A 81 2.44 9.69 4.02
CA TYR A 81 3.32 8.89 4.86
C TYR A 81 4.62 9.63 5.19
N ASP A 82 5.16 10.35 4.20
CA ASP A 82 6.41 11.06 4.34
C ASP A 82 6.23 12.45 4.96
N ALA A 83 4.99 12.91 5.08
CA ALA A 83 4.70 14.24 5.57
C ALA A 83 4.69 14.30 7.08
N ASP A 84 4.79 15.51 7.60
CA ASP A 84 4.63 15.76 9.03
C ASP A 84 3.20 15.42 9.43
N PRO A 85 3.00 14.51 10.39
CA PRO A 85 1.64 14.12 10.79
C PRO A 85 0.81 15.27 11.34
N SER A 86 1.44 16.40 11.67
CA SER A 86 0.69 17.55 12.17
C SER A 86 0.00 18.33 11.07
N GLN A 87 0.24 18.01 9.81
CA GLN A 87 -0.37 18.75 8.70
C GLN A 87 -1.79 18.29 8.47
N SER A 88 -2.73 19.12 8.89
CA SER A 88 -4.14 18.76 8.84
C SER A 88 -4.69 18.64 7.42
N GLU A 89 -4.10 19.35 6.46
CA GLU A 89 -4.54 19.26 5.06
C GLU A 89 -4.40 17.86 4.50
N GLN A 90 -3.24 17.23 4.75
CA GLN A 90 -3.01 15.88 4.26
C GLN A 90 -3.95 14.87 4.93
N LEU A 91 -4.20 15.07 6.23
CA LEU A 91 -5.14 14.19 6.94
C LEU A 91 -6.54 14.34 6.40
N THR A 92 -6.97 15.57 6.11
CA THR A 92 -8.28 15.82 5.52
C THR A 92 -8.39 15.16 4.15
N MET A 93 -7.36 15.28 3.33
CA MET A 93 -7.33 14.65 2.01
C MET A 93 -7.45 13.13 2.12
N LEU A 94 -6.73 12.54 3.08
CA LEU A 94 -6.79 11.10 3.29
C LEU A 94 -8.19 10.67 3.71
N LEU A 95 -8.81 11.40 4.65
CA LEU A 95 -10.16 11.08 5.08
C LEU A 95 -11.17 11.18 3.95
N GLU A 96 -11.04 12.18 3.09
CA GLU A 96 -11.90 12.30 1.93
C GLU A 96 -11.77 11.09 1.00
N LYS A 97 -10.55 10.64 0.77
CA LYS A 97 -10.32 9.47 -0.10
C LYS A 97 -10.91 8.21 0.52
N ILE A 98 -10.76 8.05 1.83
CA ILE A 98 -11.36 6.91 2.53
C ILE A 98 -12.87 6.94 2.40
N ASN A 99 -13.48 8.11 2.61
CA ASN A 99 -14.94 8.24 2.50
C ASN A 99 -15.43 7.95 1.09
N GLN A 100 -14.72 8.44 0.07
CA GLN A 100 -15.06 8.14 -1.31
C GLN A 100 -15.02 6.64 -1.58
N ARG A 101 -14.00 5.97 -1.05
CA ARG A 101 -13.87 4.53 -1.23
C ARG A 101 -14.99 3.77 -0.54
N LEU A 102 -15.32 4.19 0.68
CA LEU A 102 -16.43 3.56 1.41
C LEU A 102 -17.75 3.72 0.67
N ASN A 103 -18.02 4.93 0.15
CA ASN A 103 -19.23 5.16 -0.62
C ASN A 103 -19.30 4.30 -1.86
N SER A 104 -18.17 4.16 -2.56
CA SER A 104 -18.09 3.31 -3.74
C SER A 104 -18.37 1.86 -3.40
N LEU A 105 -17.79 1.37 -2.30
CA LEU A 105 -17.99 -0.01 -1.87
C LEU A 105 -19.43 -0.26 -1.44
N GLU A 106 -20.08 0.71 -0.79
CA GLU A 106 -21.48 0.58 -0.42
C GLU A 106 -22.38 0.46 -1.65
N ARG A 107 -22.09 1.25 -2.69
CA ARG A 107 -22.84 1.15 -3.94
C ARG A 107 -22.63 -0.21 -4.59
N GLN A 108 -21.39 -0.71 -4.63
CA GLN A 108 -21.11 -2.03 -5.19
C GLN A 108 -21.84 -3.12 -4.42
N LYS A 109 -21.86 -3.00 -3.11
CA LYS A 109 -22.56 -3.96 -2.24
C LYS A 109 -24.06 -3.97 -2.55
N SER A 110 -24.65 -2.79 -2.71
CA SER A 110 -26.07 -2.66 -3.04
C SER A 110 -26.37 -3.26 -4.41
N ASP A 111 -25.52 -2.97 -5.41
CA ASP A 111 -25.69 -3.49 -6.76
C ASP A 111 -25.59 -5.02 -6.78
N LEU A 112 -24.65 -5.57 -6.01
CA LEU A 112 -24.52 -7.02 -5.91
C LEU A 112 -25.76 -7.64 -5.29
N ALA A 113 -26.30 -7.02 -4.25
CA ALA A 113 -27.50 -7.52 -3.60
C ALA A 113 -28.67 -7.56 -4.59
N ALA A 114 -28.79 -6.52 -5.41
CA ALA A 114 -29.83 -6.46 -6.43
C ALA A 114 -29.65 -7.56 -7.47
N LEU A 115 -28.41 -7.78 -7.90
CA LEU A 115 -28.13 -8.84 -8.87
C LEU A 115 -28.44 -10.22 -8.31
N VAL A 116 -28.11 -10.47 -7.06
CA VAL A 116 -28.41 -11.75 -6.41
C VAL A 116 -29.91 -11.97 -6.39
N THR A 117 -30.69 -10.96 -6.08
CA THR A 117 -32.14 -11.07 -6.08
C THR A 117 -32.67 -11.38 -7.47
N GLU A 118 -32.18 -10.66 -8.48
CA GLU A 118 -32.58 -10.90 -9.86
C GLU A 118 -32.31 -12.34 -10.32
N LEU A 119 -31.08 -12.80 -10.02
CA LEU A 119 -30.68 -14.14 -10.44
C LEU A 119 -31.47 -15.21 -9.71
N ASN A 120 -31.81 -14.99 -8.46
CA ASN A 120 -32.67 -15.93 -7.73
C ASN A 120 -34.07 -16.00 -8.32
N ASP A 121 -34.59 -14.86 -8.77
CA ASP A 121 -35.91 -14.84 -9.41
C ASP A 121 -35.90 -15.62 -10.72
N ILE A 122 -34.85 -15.53 -11.49
CA ILE A 122 -34.71 -16.23 -12.75
C ILE A 122 -34.53 -17.73 -12.54
N ARG A 123 -33.89 -18.09 -11.42
CA ARG A 123 -33.57 -19.49 -11.16
C ARG A 123 -34.80 -20.39 -11.02
N LEU A 124 -35.95 -19.83 -10.83
CA LEU A 124 -37.19 -20.60 -10.78
C LEU A 124 -37.46 -21.27 -12.12
#